data_7f3b861a4f2075d1a3e4d76fb05c0e34
#
_entry.id   7f3b861a4f2075d1a3e4d76fb05c0e34
#
_cell.length_a   1.000
_cell.length_b   1.000
_cell.length_c   1.000
_cell.angle_alpha   90.00
_cell.angle_beta   90.00
_cell.angle_gamma   90.00
#
_symmetry.space_group_name_H-M   'P 1'
#
loop_
_entity.id
_entity.type
_entity.pdbx_description
1 polymer ?
#
loop_
_entity_poly.entity_id
_entity_poly.type
_entity_poly.pdbx_seq_one_letter_code
_entity_poly.pdbx_strand_id
1 'polypeptide(L)'
;MNNDRLKNEYIRILKEQIEQSGIKFKYFATITYRFKQTSLSKVSSDNAELRRTIRSFYDEPIRVWSFIEEHLDPTRPHFGGYHRHLLIEEASPVRWRRPSRRMERFLLEHDPETLFAIRMGGAVSDQSKWNLMKRVLQLDSSVPNGHLGLDLQCIYDQEGALGYCCKQGVGSFDPSNSDIDFGALKNHATQTRQKMLFN
;
A
#
# COMPACT_ATOMS: atom_id res chain seq x y z
N MET A 1 -19.36 21.59 -8.65
CA MET A 1 -17.98 21.73 -8.05
C MET A 1 -17.06 20.91 -8.93
N ASN A 2 -15.96 21.50 -9.42
CA ASN A 2 -15.10 20.85 -10.43
C ASN A 2 -14.38 19.64 -9.78
N ASN A 3 -14.57 18.44 -10.31
CA ASN A 3 -14.06 17.18 -9.79
C ASN A 3 -12.51 17.18 -9.73
N ASP A 4 -11.86 17.89 -10.68
CA ASP A 4 -10.40 18.02 -10.73
C ASP A 4 -9.84 18.84 -9.57
N ARG A 5 -10.56 19.88 -9.12
CA ARG A 5 -10.14 20.68 -7.97
C ARG A 5 -10.12 19.87 -6.68
N LEU A 6 -11.17 19.08 -6.46
CA LEU A 6 -11.25 18.19 -5.30
C LEU A 6 -10.15 17.12 -5.32
N LYS A 7 -9.90 16.53 -6.49
CA LYS A 7 -8.83 15.56 -6.69
C LYS A 7 -7.47 16.15 -6.35
N ASN A 8 -7.15 17.32 -6.89
CA ASN A 8 -5.86 17.98 -6.66
C ASN A 8 -5.68 18.36 -5.19
N GLU A 9 -6.72 18.88 -4.54
CA GLU A 9 -6.69 19.19 -3.11
C GLU A 9 -6.44 17.94 -2.26
N TYR A 10 -7.05 16.82 -2.62
CA TYR A 10 -6.88 15.55 -1.93
C TYR A 10 -5.45 14.99 -2.09
N ILE A 11 -4.92 15.01 -3.31
CA ILE A 11 -3.52 14.62 -3.56
C ILE A 11 -2.58 15.48 -2.73
N ARG A 12 -2.83 16.81 -2.66
CA ARG A 12 -2.04 17.73 -1.84
C ARG A 12 -2.05 17.33 -0.37
N ILE A 13 -3.23 17.01 0.20
CA ILE A 13 -3.35 16.56 1.59
C ILE A 13 -2.55 15.27 1.84
N LEU A 14 -2.65 14.30 0.94
CA LEU A 14 -1.90 13.05 1.07
C LEU A 14 -0.39 13.27 0.96
N LYS A 15 0.08 14.15 0.08
CA LYS A 15 1.50 14.54 -0.02
C LYS A 15 1.99 15.20 1.28
N GLU A 16 1.23 16.14 1.81
CA GLU A 16 1.56 16.78 3.09
C GLU A 16 1.65 15.77 4.24
N GLN A 17 0.78 14.77 4.26
CA GLN A 17 0.86 13.66 5.24
C GLN A 17 2.15 12.84 5.09
N ILE A 18 2.57 12.55 3.86
CA ILE A 18 3.83 11.86 3.59
C ILE A 18 5.01 12.68 4.11
N GLU A 19 5.06 13.97 3.77
CA GLU A 19 6.14 14.88 4.17
C GLU A 19 6.22 15.04 5.69
N GLN A 20 5.09 15.31 6.35
CA GLN A 20 5.03 15.50 7.80
C GLN A 20 5.38 14.24 8.59
N SER A 21 4.98 13.08 8.10
CA SER A 21 5.23 11.80 8.76
C SER A 21 6.59 11.19 8.46
N GLY A 22 7.30 11.72 7.44
CA GLY A 22 8.57 11.18 6.96
C GLY A 22 8.46 9.76 6.39
N ILE A 23 7.24 9.34 5.97
CA ILE A 23 7.01 8.02 5.37
C ILE A 23 7.77 7.93 4.05
N LYS A 24 8.47 6.81 3.87
CA LYS A 24 9.07 6.43 2.60
C LYS A 24 8.43 5.15 2.11
N PHE A 25 7.54 5.27 1.14
CA PHE A 25 7.00 4.11 0.46
C PHE A 25 8.06 3.54 -0.50
N LYS A 26 8.32 2.25 -0.37
CA LYS A 26 9.30 1.53 -1.20
C LYS A 26 8.64 0.71 -2.29
N TYR A 27 7.43 0.21 -2.03
CA TYR A 27 6.78 -0.70 -2.94
C TYR A 27 5.41 -0.18 -3.34
N PHE A 28 5.13 -0.31 -4.63
CA PHE A 28 3.83 -0.13 -5.23
C PHE A 28 3.33 -1.50 -5.69
N ALA A 29 2.17 -1.92 -5.21
CA ALA A 29 1.55 -3.17 -5.63
C ALA A 29 0.20 -2.91 -6.30
N THR A 30 -0.01 -3.52 -7.46
CA THR A 30 -1.32 -3.61 -8.11
C THR A 30 -1.84 -5.03 -7.97
N ILE A 31 -3.04 -5.19 -7.42
CA ILE A 31 -3.68 -6.48 -7.22
C ILE A 31 -5.00 -6.52 -7.98
N THR A 32 -5.06 -7.37 -8.99
CA THR A 32 -6.27 -7.64 -9.78
C THR A 32 -6.84 -8.98 -9.36
N TYR A 33 -8.13 -9.04 -9.08
CA TYR A 33 -8.80 -10.29 -8.71
C TYR A 33 -8.86 -11.28 -9.87
N ARG A 34 -8.81 -12.56 -9.55
CA ARG A 34 -8.97 -13.63 -10.56
C ARG A 34 -10.31 -13.56 -11.28
N PHE A 35 -11.37 -13.21 -10.53
CA PHE A 35 -12.71 -13.01 -11.05
C PHE A 35 -13.15 -11.57 -10.82
N LYS A 36 -14.02 -11.05 -11.67
CA LYS A 36 -14.57 -9.71 -11.54
C LYS A 36 -15.15 -9.51 -10.13
N GLN A 37 -14.59 -8.56 -9.38
CA GLN A 37 -15.06 -8.20 -8.04
C GLN A 37 -15.83 -6.88 -8.10
N THR A 38 -17.14 -6.93 -7.82
CA THR A 38 -18.03 -5.77 -7.87
C THR A 38 -18.44 -5.24 -6.51
N SER A 39 -18.04 -5.92 -5.41
CA SER A 39 -18.37 -5.50 -4.06
C SER A 39 -17.24 -4.67 -3.45
N LEU A 40 -17.46 -3.38 -3.28
CA LEU A 40 -16.50 -2.47 -2.64
C LEU A 40 -16.20 -2.88 -1.19
N SER A 41 -17.22 -3.33 -0.44
CA SER A 41 -17.05 -3.79 0.94
C SER A 41 -16.17 -5.03 1.04
N LYS A 42 -16.28 -5.95 0.06
CA LYS A 42 -15.39 -7.12 -0.01
C LYS A 42 -13.95 -6.71 -0.29
N VAL A 43 -13.73 -5.79 -1.24
CA VAL A 43 -12.39 -5.28 -1.56
C VAL A 43 -11.76 -4.58 -0.37
N SER A 44 -12.51 -3.77 0.38
CA SER A 44 -12.04 -3.12 1.59
C SER A 44 -11.70 -4.12 2.69
N SER A 45 -12.50 -5.19 2.86
CA SER A 45 -12.21 -6.29 3.78
C SER A 45 -10.92 -7.03 3.42
N ASP A 46 -10.70 -7.28 2.13
CA ASP A 46 -9.48 -7.92 1.62
C ASP A 46 -8.25 -7.02 1.84
N ASN A 47 -8.39 -5.70 1.70
CA ASN A 47 -7.32 -4.75 2.07
C ASN A 47 -6.97 -4.85 3.55
N ALA A 48 -7.96 -4.95 4.43
CA ALA A 48 -7.74 -5.09 5.88
C ALA A 48 -6.98 -6.38 6.21
N GLU A 49 -7.32 -7.49 5.56
CA GLU A 49 -6.66 -8.78 5.76
C GLU A 49 -5.22 -8.73 5.25
N LEU A 50 -5.00 -8.21 4.05
CA LEU A 50 -3.68 -8.10 3.46
C LEU A 50 -2.76 -7.20 4.30
N ARG A 51 -3.26 -6.05 4.78
CA ARG A 51 -2.52 -5.17 5.69
C ARG A 51 -2.12 -5.88 6.98
N ARG A 52 -3.02 -6.65 7.59
CA ARG A 52 -2.71 -7.47 8.76
C ARG A 52 -1.65 -8.53 8.46
N THR A 53 -1.74 -9.17 7.30
CA THR A 53 -0.76 -10.16 6.84
C THR A 53 0.61 -9.51 6.71
N ILE A 54 0.75 -8.41 5.96
CA ILE A 54 2.02 -7.69 5.82
C ILE A 54 2.62 -7.37 7.19
N ARG A 55 1.84 -6.73 8.07
CA ARG A 55 2.30 -6.31 9.41
C ARG A 55 2.73 -7.45 10.31
N SER A 56 2.11 -8.63 10.16
CA SER A 56 2.45 -9.79 11.00
C SER A 56 3.85 -10.36 10.75
N PHE A 57 4.49 -9.99 9.65
CA PHE A 57 5.87 -10.37 9.35
C PHE A 57 6.90 -9.45 9.99
N TYR A 58 6.50 -8.29 10.48
CA TYR A 58 7.41 -7.28 11.04
C TYR A 58 7.04 -6.98 12.49
N ASP A 59 8.01 -6.88 13.37
CA ASP A 59 7.79 -6.57 14.80
C ASP A 59 7.31 -5.13 15.03
N GLU A 60 7.61 -4.23 14.09
CA GLU A 60 7.12 -2.86 14.10
C GLU A 60 6.05 -2.67 13.00
N PRO A 61 5.06 -1.79 13.20
CA PRO A 61 4.06 -1.54 12.19
C PRO A 61 4.68 -0.94 10.91
N ILE A 62 4.54 -1.64 9.79
CA ILE A 62 4.78 -1.09 8.45
C ILE A 62 3.54 -0.33 8.03
N ARG A 63 3.72 0.87 7.50
CA ARG A 63 2.61 1.66 6.97
C ARG A 63 2.22 1.17 5.59
N VAL A 64 0.92 1.04 5.41
CA VAL A 64 0.33 0.64 4.14
C VAL A 64 -0.81 1.59 3.82
N TRP A 65 -0.78 2.18 2.62
CA TRP A 65 -1.90 2.94 2.08
C TRP A 65 -2.57 2.14 0.98
N SER A 66 -3.90 2.08 1.05
CA SER A 66 -4.72 1.29 0.15
C SER A 66 -5.61 2.16 -0.71
N PHE A 67 -5.68 1.83 -1.99
CA PHE A 67 -6.53 2.50 -2.97
C PHE A 67 -7.34 1.44 -3.72
N ILE A 68 -8.60 1.74 -3.99
CA ILE A 68 -9.52 0.86 -4.70
C ILE A 68 -9.95 1.59 -5.97
N GLU A 69 -9.73 0.96 -7.11
CA GLU A 69 -10.10 1.54 -8.41
C GLU A 69 -10.99 0.60 -9.19
N GLU A 70 -11.91 1.18 -9.98
CA GLU A 70 -12.75 0.46 -10.90
C GLU A 70 -12.06 0.29 -12.26
N HIS A 71 -12.24 -0.86 -12.91
CA HIS A 71 -11.81 -1.08 -14.28
C HIS A 71 -12.77 -0.37 -15.24
N LEU A 72 -12.38 0.80 -15.73
CA LEU A 72 -13.21 1.64 -16.60
C LEU A 72 -13.05 1.34 -18.09
N ASP A 73 -12.13 0.48 -18.49
CA ASP A 73 -11.91 0.08 -19.87
C ASP A 73 -12.89 -1.04 -20.26
N PRO A 74 -13.89 -0.77 -21.14
CA PRO A 74 -14.90 -1.75 -21.52
C PRO A 74 -14.33 -2.91 -22.35
N THR A 75 -13.10 -2.78 -22.86
CA THR A 75 -12.43 -3.84 -23.63
C THR A 75 -11.76 -4.88 -22.73
N ARG A 76 -11.65 -4.62 -21.44
CA ARG A 76 -10.99 -5.51 -20.47
C ARG A 76 -11.99 -6.50 -19.84
N PRO A 77 -11.55 -7.73 -19.53
CA PRO A 77 -12.43 -8.78 -18.99
C PRO A 77 -12.99 -8.44 -17.60
N HIS A 78 -12.37 -7.51 -16.88
CA HIS A 78 -12.80 -7.07 -15.54
C HIS A 78 -13.55 -5.74 -15.53
N PHE A 79 -14.01 -5.23 -16.69
CA PHE A 79 -14.75 -3.96 -16.79
C PHE A 79 -15.88 -3.88 -15.76
N GLY A 80 -15.96 -2.75 -15.04
CA GLY A 80 -16.91 -2.51 -13.96
C GLY A 80 -16.63 -3.34 -12.69
N GLY A 81 -15.46 -3.95 -12.58
CA GLY A 81 -14.97 -4.58 -11.35
C GLY A 81 -13.85 -3.76 -10.72
N TYR A 82 -13.54 -4.05 -9.47
CA TYR A 82 -12.51 -3.34 -8.71
C TYR A 82 -11.16 -4.07 -8.76
N HIS A 83 -10.09 -3.28 -8.65
CA HIS A 83 -8.74 -3.72 -8.34
C HIS A 83 -8.15 -2.83 -7.25
N ARG A 84 -7.00 -3.21 -6.71
CA ARG A 84 -6.38 -2.55 -5.57
C ARG A 84 -4.99 -2.08 -5.91
N HIS A 85 -4.63 -0.89 -5.39
CA HIS A 85 -3.26 -0.43 -5.34
C HIS A 85 -2.84 -0.25 -3.88
N LEU A 86 -1.60 -0.61 -3.58
CA LEU A 86 -1.01 -0.45 -2.26
C LEU A 86 0.30 0.32 -2.39
N LEU A 87 0.47 1.31 -1.51
CA LEU A 87 1.77 1.91 -1.23
C LEU A 87 2.25 1.31 0.09
N ILE A 88 3.42 0.67 0.08
CA ILE A 88 3.94 -0.06 1.23
C ILE A 88 5.28 0.54 1.63
N GLU A 89 5.40 0.91 2.91
CA GLU A 89 6.61 1.48 3.51
C GLU A 89 7.77 0.49 3.47
N GLU A 90 8.99 0.99 3.32
CA GLU A 90 10.18 0.19 3.51
C GLU A 90 10.38 -0.15 4.99
N ALA A 91 10.57 -1.42 5.30
CA ALA A 91 10.97 -1.82 6.63
C ALA A 91 12.36 -1.26 6.95
N SER A 92 12.51 -0.65 8.13
CA SER A 92 13.81 -0.12 8.55
C SER A 92 14.89 -1.22 8.59
N PRO A 93 16.18 -0.88 8.38
CA PRO A 93 17.27 -1.87 8.47
C PRO A 93 17.34 -2.58 9.82
N VAL A 94 16.88 -1.94 10.90
CA VAL A 94 16.84 -2.52 12.25
C VAL A 94 15.87 -3.70 12.32
N ARG A 95 14.77 -3.65 11.59
CA ARG A 95 13.75 -4.72 11.52
C ARG A 95 14.29 -5.99 10.90
N TRP A 96 15.13 -5.85 9.90
CA TRP A 96 15.78 -7.01 9.27
C TRP A 96 16.77 -7.70 10.19
N ARG A 97 17.34 -6.98 11.17
CA ARG A 97 18.25 -7.56 12.17
C ARG A 97 17.53 -8.38 13.26
N ARG A 98 16.23 -8.15 13.44
CA ARG A 98 15.40 -8.84 14.43
C ARG A 98 14.07 -9.22 13.77
N PRO A 99 14.06 -10.25 12.92
CA PRO A 99 12.83 -10.68 12.26
C PRO A 99 11.85 -11.24 13.29
N SER A 100 10.57 -11.01 13.08
CA SER A 100 9.52 -11.64 13.87
C SER A 100 9.61 -13.17 13.79
N ARG A 101 9.06 -13.91 14.76
CA ARG A 101 9.00 -15.38 14.69
C ARG A 101 8.30 -15.88 13.42
N ARG A 102 7.33 -15.12 12.91
CA ARG A 102 6.64 -15.47 11.66
C ARG A 102 7.56 -15.27 10.46
N MET A 103 8.28 -14.18 10.44
CA MET A 103 9.29 -13.90 9.43
C MET A 103 10.39 -14.96 9.42
N GLU A 104 10.95 -15.30 10.59
CA GLU A 104 12.00 -16.31 10.70
C GLU A 104 11.55 -17.68 10.16
N ARG A 105 10.33 -18.12 10.55
CA ARG A 105 9.78 -19.38 10.05
C ARG A 105 9.60 -19.36 8.55
N PHE A 106 9.05 -18.27 8.03
CA PHE A 106 8.83 -18.12 6.60
C PHE A 106 10.14 -18.12 5.80
N LEU A 107 11.16 -17.37 6.26
CA LEU A 107 12.47 -17.35 5.63
C LEU A 107 13.16 -18.72 5.71
N LEU A 108 13.06 -19.42 6.83
CA LEU A 108 13.63 -20.75 6.96
C LEU A 108 13.07 -21.71 5.91
N GLU A 109 11.79 -21.58 5.58
CA GLU A 109 11.11 -22.44 4.61
C GLU A 109 11.36 -22.03 3.15
N HIS A 110 11.45 -20.71 2.88
CA HIS A 110 11.39 -20.20 1.52
C HIS A 110 12.65 -19.46 1.04
N ASP A 111 13.49 -18.98 1.97
CA ASP A 111 14.71 -18.22 1.67
C ASP A 111 15.71 -18.31 2.85
N PRO A 112 16.26 -19.52 3.12
CA PRO A 112 17.17 -19.75 4.24
C PRO A 112 18.47 -18.95 4.14
N GLU A 113 18.91 -18.59 2.94
CA GLU A 113 20.11 -17.77 2.72
C GLU A 113 19.93 -16.36 3.26
N THR A 114 18.77 -15.74 3.00
CA THR A 114 18.42 -14.44 3.58
C THR A 114 18.33 -14.51 5.10
N LEU A 115 17.75 -15.59 5.67
CA LEU A 115 17.72 -15.77 7.12
C LEU A 115 19.12 -15.89 7.71
N PHE A 116 20.00 -16.66 7.06
CA PHE A 116 21.39 -16.79 7.48
C PHE A 116 22.10 -15.43 7.45
N ALA A 117 21.99 -14.69 6.35
CA ALA A 117 22.58 -13.36 6.23
C ALA A 117 22.13 -12.41 7.36
N ILE A 118 20.83 -12.41 7.71
CA ILE A 118 20.26 -11.63 8.81
C ILE A 118 20.92 -12.04 10.15
N ARG A 119 21.01 -13.35 10.44
CA ARG A 119 21.59 -13.88 11.70
C ARG A 119 23.07 -13.56 11.84
N MET A 120 23.79 -13.48 10.73
CA MET A 120 25.20 -13.08 10.70
C MET A 120 25.40 -11.56 10.75
N GLY A 121 24.34 -10.79 10.88
CA GLY A 121 24.40 -9.32 10.90
C GLY A 121 24.67 -8.68 9.54
N GLY A 122 24.57 -9.46 8.46
CA GLY A 122 24.71 -8.99 7.08
C GLY A 122 23.53 -8.11 6.64
N ALA A 123 23.76 -7.33 5.57
CA ALA A 123 22.71 -6.57 4.93
C ALA A 123 21.84 -7.47 4.05
N VAL A 124 20.52 -7.30 4.14
CA VAL A 124 19.58 -7.94 3.22
C VAL A 124 19.55 -7.15 1.92
N SER A 125 19.74 -7.82 0.79
CA SER A 125 19.71 -7.15 -0.51
C SER A 125 18.31 -6.62 -0.84
N ASP A 126 18.23 -5.57 -1.65
CA ASP A 126 16.93 -5.03 -2.09
C ASP A 126 16.15 -6.07 -2.90
N GLN A 127 16.82 -6.93 -3.64
CA GLN A 127 16.18 -8.03 -4.37
C GLN A 127 15.55 -9.05 -3.43
N SER A 128 16.23 -9.42 -2.33
CA SER A 128 15.69 -10.35 -1.33
C SER A 128 14.48 -9.74 -0.61
N LYS A 129 14.54 -8.46 -0.24
CA LYS A 129 13.41 -7.71 0.34
C LYS A 129 12.22 -7.67 -0.60
N TRP A 130 12.45 -7.41 -1.88
CA TRP A 130 11.41 -7.41 -2.90
C TRP A 130 10.78 -8.79 -3.09
N ASN A 131 11.59 -9.83 -3.20
CA ASN A 131 11.13 -11.22 -3.32
C ASN A 131 10.28 -11.62 -2.12
N LEU A 132 10.71 -11.26 -0.91
CA LEU A 132 9.95 -11.51 0.31
C LEU A 132 8.61 -10.78 0.29
N MET A 133 8.59 -9.47 -0.02
CA MET A 133 7.34 -8.71 -0.07
C MET A 133 6.36 -9.34 -1.08
N LYS A 134 6.85 -9.72 -2.25
CA LYS A 134 6.04 -10.40 -3.26
C LYS A 134 5.41 -11.70 -2.73
N ARG A 135 6.18 -12.54 -2.04
CA ARG A 135 5.69 -13.78 -1.42
C ARG A 135 4.69 -13.51 -0.31
N VAL A 136 4.94 -12.50 0.53
CA VAL A 136 4.00 -12.09 1.61
C VAL A 136 2.66 -11.64 1.03
N LEU A 137 2.67 -10.87 -0.07
CA LEU A 137 1.45 -10.46 -0.77
C LEU A 137 0.70 -11.68 -1.35
N GLN A 138 1.41 -12.69 -1.81
CA GLN A 138 0.83 -13.93 -2.37
C GLN A 138 0.22 -14.87 -1.30
N LEU A 139 0.45 -14.62 -0.01
CA LEU A 139 -0.20 -15.39 1.07
C LEU A 139 -1.67 -15.00 1.26
N ASP A 140 -2.09 -13.86 0.73
CA ASP A 140 -3.51 -13.46 0.75
C ASP A 140 -4.27 -14.30 -0.27
N SER A 141 -5.29 -15.01 0.20
CA SER A 141 -6.15 -15.87 -0.63
C SER A 141 -6.92 -15.11 -1.72
N SER A 142 -7.08 -13.80 -1.57
CA SER A 142 -7.71 -12.93 -2.56
C SER A 142 -6.77 -12.57 -3.72
N VAL A 143 -5.44 -12.76 -3.53
CA VAL A 143 -4.44 -12.56 -4.57
C VAL A 143 -4.40 -13.82 -5.45
N PRO A 144 -4.66 -13.71 -6.75
CA PRO A 144 -4.61 -14.84 -7.65
C PRO A 144 -3.24 -15.53 -7.64
N ASN A 145 -3.24 -16.86 -7.64
CA ASN A 145 -2.01 -17.61 -7.79
C ASN A 145 -1.37 -17.34 -9.17
N GLY A 146 -0.09 -16.99 -9.17
CA GLY A 146 0.68 -16.71 -10.38
C GLY A 146 0.85 -15.22 -10.69
N HIS A 147 1.39 -14.92 -11.88
CA HIS A 147 1.78 -13.56 -12.27
C HIS A 147 0.63 -12.65 -12.74
N LEU A 148 -0.55 -13.20 -12.99
CA LEU A 148 -1.65 -12.47 -13.65
C LEU A 148 -2.44 -11.54 -12.71
N GLY A 149 -2.24 -11.62 -11.39
CA GLY A 149 -3.03 -10.86 -10.43
C GLY A 149 -2.23 -9.90 -9.54
N LEU A 150 -0.91 -10.03 -9.50
CA LEU A 150 -0.03 -9.21 -8.67
C LEU A 150 1.10 -8.63 -9.52
N ASP A 151 1.10 -7.30 -9.63
CA ASP A 151 2.24 -6.51 -10.10
C ASP A 151 2.84 -5.77 -8.90
N LEU A 152 4.12 -6.02 -8.62
CA LEU A 152 4.87 -5.39 -7.53
C LEU A 152 6.07 -4.66 -8.10
N GLN A 153 6.16 -3.37 -7.85
CA GLN A 153 7.22 -2.48 -8.34
C GLN A 153 7.91 -1.74 -7.19
N CYS A 154 9.20 -1.41 -7.37
CA CYS A 154 9.88 -0.46 -6.49
C CYS A 154 9.48 0.96 -6.85
N ILE A 155 9.22 1.79 -5.84
CA ILE A 155 8.90 3.20 -6.02
C ILE A 155 10.21 3.99 -6.08
N TYR A 156 10.42 4.69 -7.19
CA TYR A 156 11.51 5.65 -7.37
C TYR A 156 11.00 7.10 -7.36
N ASP A 157 9.71 7.29 -7.71
CA ASP A 157 8.98 8.55 -7.66
C ASP A 157 7.72 8.37 -6.82
N GLN A 158 7.79 8.81 -5.56
CA GLN A 158 6.69 8.67 -4.61
C GLN A 158 5.49 9.56 -4.97
N GLU A 159 5.72 10.74 -5.53
CA GLU A 159 4.66 11.64 -5.96
C GLU A 159 3.93 11.10 -7.19
N GLY A 160 4.68 10.58 -8.16
CA GLY A 160 4.10 9.93 -9.34
C GLY A 160 3.27 8.71 -8.97
N ALA A 161 3.76 7.86 -8.06
CA ALA A 161 3.02 6.71 -7.57
C ALA A 161 1.71 7.11 -6.88
N LEU A 162 1.73 8.13 -6.02
CA LEU A 162 0.53 8.66 -5.37
C LEU A 162 -0.45 9.27 -6.40
N GLY A 163 0.05 10.05 -7.35
CA GLY A 163 -0.75 10.63 -8.44
C GLY A 163 -1.45 9.55 -9.26
N TYR A 164 -0.76 8.44 -9.54
CA TYR A 164 -1.33 7.30 -10.23
C TYR A 164 -2.46 6.65 -9.40
N CYS A 165 -2.25 6.40 -8.11
CA CYS A 165 -3.27 5.84 -7.21
C CYS A 165 -4.53 6.70 -7.11
N CYS A 166 -4.39 8.03 -7.28
CA CYS A 166 -5.51 8.97 -7.19
C CYS A 166 -6.12 9.34 -8.55
N LYS A 167 -5.76 8.66 -9.65
CA LYS A 167 -6.23 9.04 -11.00
C LYS A 167 -7.75 9.02 -11.16
N GLN A 168 -8.46 8.14 -10.45
CA GLN A 168 -9.92 8.07 -10.44
C GLN A 168 -10.58 9.00 -9.41
N GLY A 169 -9.79 9.77 -8.66
CA GLY A 169 -10.29 10.79 -7.73
C GLY A 169 -10.29 10.36 -6.28
N VAL A 170 -10.99 11.14 -5.44
CA VAL A 170 -10.98 11.01 -3.97
C VAL A 170 -11.54 9.66 -3.49
N GLY A 171 -12.44 9.06 -4.25
CA GLY A 171 -13.10 7.81 -3.87
C GLY A 171 -12.21 6.56 -3.99
N SER A 172 -11.04 6.67 -4.64
CA SER A 172 -10.12 5.53 -4.77
C SER A 172 -9.40 5.21 -3.46
N PHE A 173 -9.15 6.18 -2.61
CA PHE A 173 -8.45 5.96 -1.35
C PHE A 173 -9.33 5.23 -0.33
N ASP A 174 -8.79 4.19 0.30
CA ASP A 174 -9.45 3.42 1.36
C ASP A 174 -8.92 3.83 2.74
N PRO A 175 -9.49 4.86 3.38
CA PRO A 175 -8.99 5.39 4.64
C PRO A 175 -9.10 4.40 5.81
N SER A 176 -10.06 3.50 5.74
CA SER A 176 -10.28 2.47 6.78
C SER A 176 -9.14 1.46 6.83
N ASN A 177 -8.45 1.27 5.70
CA ASN A 177 -7.35 0.32 5.55
C ASN A 177 -6.02 1.00 5.19
N SER A 178 -5.87 2.27 5.57
CA SER A 178 -4.64 3.04 5.39
C SER A 178 -4.15 3.61 6.71
N ASP A 179 -2.82 3.69 6.84
CA ASP A 179 -2.17 4.22 8.04
C ASP A 179 -2.04 5.74 7.93
N ILE A 180 -3.13 6.44 8.18
CA ILE A 180 -3.20 7.90 8.16
C ILE A 180 -3.50 8.44 9.56
N ASP A 181 -2.86 9.54 9.91
CA ASP A 181 -3.23 10.33 11.06
C ASP A 181 -4.42 11.25 10.74
N PHE A 182 -5.61 10.76 11.04
CA PHE A 182 -6.84 11.53 10.86
C PHE A 182 -6.92 12.80 11.73
N GLY A 183 -6.16 12.88 12.83
CA GLY A 183 -6.07 14.08 13.65
C GLY A 183 -5.46 15.24 12.88
N ALA A 184 -4.38 14.99 12.17
CA ALA A 184 -3.74 15.96 11.31
C ALA A 184 -4.65 16.40 10.16
N LEU A 185 -5.39 15.48 9.53
CA LEU A 185 -6.35 15.81 8.47
C LEU A 185 -7.51 16.70 8.96
N LYS A 186 -8.05 16.45 10.16
CA LYS A 186 -9.11 17.28 10.74
C LYS A 186 -8.63 18.70 11.03
N ASN A 187 -7.43 18.84 11.57
CA ASN A 187 -6.83 20.15 11.86
C ASN A 187 -6.63 20.96 10.58
N HIS A 188 -6.15 20.30 9.51
CA HIS A 188 -5.95 20.95 8.22
C HIS A 188 -7.27 21.40 7.58
N ALA A 189 -8.30 20.56 7.58
CA ALA A 189 -9.63 20.91 7.05
C ALA A 189 -10.25 22.09 7.81
N THR A 190 -10.04 22.15 9.13
CA THR A 190 -10.50 23.27 9.97
C THR A 190 -9.75 24.56 9.67
N GLN A 191 -8.42 24.51 9.51
CA GLN A 191 -7.61 25.68 9.16
C GLN A 191 -7.91 26.18 7.74
N THR A 192 -8.14 25.30 6.79
CA THR A 192 -8.53 25.69 5.43
C THR A 192 -9.91 26.34 5.38
N ARG A 193 -10.87 25.82 6.13
CA ARG A 193 -12.18 26.47 6.30
C ARG A 193 -12.09 27.86 6.93
N GLN A 194 -11.26 28.03 7.96
CA GLN A 194 -11.06 29.34 8.60
C GLN A 194 -10.41 30.33 7.62
N LYS A 195 -9.39 29.92 6.85
CA LYS A 195 -8.78 30.79 5.83
C LYS A 195 -9.75 31.20 4.71
N MET A 196 -10.72 30.35 4.34
CA MET A 196 -11.75 30.69 3.34
C MET A 196 -12.85 31.60 3.86
N LEU A 197 -13.03 31.70 5.18
CA LEU A 197 -14.02 32.57 5.79
C LEU A 197 -13.50 33.98 6.09
N PHE A 198 -12.17 34.19 6.06
CA PHE A 198 -11.52 35.46 6.38
C PHE A 198 -10.80 36.10 5.18
N ASN A 199 -10.96 35.55 3.99
CA ASN A 199 -10.58 36.14 2.68
C ASN A 199 -11.81 36.29 1.79
#